data_b1f6615274dce5b3d7e94f387859b6b6
#
_entry.id   b1f6615274dce5b3d7e94f387859b6b6
#
_cell.length_a   1.000
_cell.length_b   1.000
_cell.length_c   1.000
_cell.angle_alpha   90.00
_cell.angle_beta   90.00
_cell.angle_gamma   90.00
#
_symmetry.space_group_name_H-M   'P 1'
#
loop_
_entity.id
_entity.type
_entity.pdbx_description
1 polymer ?
#
loop_
_entity_poly.entity_id
_entity_poly.type
_entity_poly.pdbx_seq_one_letter_code
_entity_poly.pdbx_strand_id
1 'polypeptide(L)'
;DQKGGDFRSIHNYFRPLQVKLDGKRAFVISEYGGYACHIDGHSSVDRIYGYQKYDTPEDMAAALKQLFSKQLFPLISKGLSGAVYTQISDVEEEVNGLVTYDRRIVKLPVGHPFAAPSSFAAPYSHGNKPE
;
A
#
# COMPACT_ATOMS: atom_id res chain seq x y z
N ASP A 1 -19.29 -2.59 -1.52
CA ASP A 1 -19.68 -3.36 -2.71
C ASP A 1 -21.05 -2.89 -3.21
N GLN A 2 -21.09 -2.31 -4.39
CA GLN A 2 -22.32 -1.79 -5.03
C GLN A 2 -23.17 -2.87 -5.74
N LYS A 3 -22.76 -4.13 -5.62
CA LYS A 3 -23.43 -5.33 -6.18
C LYS A 3 -23.55 -5.36 -7.71
N GLY A 4 -22.85 -4.45 -8.43
CA GLY A 4 -22.77 -4.41 -9.88
C GLY A 4 -21.34 -4.61 -10.37
N GLY A 5 -21.15 -4.74 -11.70
CA GLY A 5 -19.85 -4.89 -12.36
C GLY A 5 -19.19 -6.26 -12.14
N ASP A 6 -17.96 -6.37 -12.63
CA ASP A 6 -17.20 -7.63 -12.68
C ASP A 6 -16.42 -7.92 -11.41
N PHE A 7 -16.24 -6.92 -10.55
CA PHE A 7 -15.50 -7.03 -9.31
C PHE A 7 -16.41 -6.94 -8.08
N ARG A 8 -16.16 -7.81 -7.12
CA ARG A 8 -16.62 -7.63 -5.76
C ARG A 8 -15.55 -6.91 -4.97
N SER A 9 -15.73 -5.61 -4.77
CA SER A 9 -14.76 -4.71 -4.16
C SER A 9 -15.10 -4.38 -2.72
N ILE A 10 -14.11 -4.38 -1.84
CA ILE A 10 -14.25 -3.92 -0.43
C ILE A 10 -13.11 -3.00 -0.03
N HIS A 11 -13.38 -2.10 0.95
CA HIS A 11 -12.37 -1.37 1.72
C HIS A 11 -12.21 -2.02 3.09
N ASN A 12 -10.99 -2.18 3.58
CA ASN A 12 -10.73 -2.81 4.86
C ASN A 12 -9.50 -2.23 5.58
N TYR A 13 -9.75 -1.37 6.56
CA TYR A 13 -8.70 -0.70 7.34
C TYR A 13 -8.58 -1.19 8.79
N PHE A 14 -9.68 -1.67 9.40
CA PHE A 14 -9.77 -1.90 10.84
C PHE A 14 -9.86 -3.37 11.26
N ARG A 15 -9.98 -4.26 10.32
CA ARG A 15 -10.21 -5.69 10.58
C ARG A 15 -9.17 -6.53 9.84
N PRO A 16 -8.89 -7.75 10.31
CA PRO A 16 -8.08 -8.68 9.54
C PRO A 16 -8.60 -8.84 8.11
N LEU A 17 -7.68 -8.90 7.16
CA LEU A 17 -8.04 -9.05 5.75
C LEU A 17 -8.71 -10.41 5.52
N GLN A 18 -9.78 -10.43 4.76
CA GLN A 18 -10.56 -11.62 4.48
C GLN A 18 -11.07 -11.62 3.04
N VAL A 19 -11.17 -12.82 2.46
CA VAL A 19 -11.86 -13.05 1.18
C VAL A 19 -13.30 -13.45 1.44
N LYS A 20 -14.23 -12.84 0.70
CA LYS A 20 -15.66 -13.17 0.74
C LYS A 20 -16.17 -13.35 -0.68
N LEU A 21 -15.95 -14.53 -1.25
CA LEU A 21 -16.39 -14.85 -2.61
C LEU A 21 -17.92 -14.86 -2.70
N ASP A 22 -18.44 -14.46 -3.86
CA ASP A 22 -19.87 -14.61 -4.22
C ASP A 22 -20.09 -15.63 -5.34
N GLY A 23 -19.00 -16.29 -5.79
CA GLY A 23 -19.03 -17.31 -6.82
C GLY A 23 -19.22 -16.78 -8.25
N LYS A 24 -19.31 -15.46 -8.44
CA LYS A 24 -19.59 -14.83 -9.74
C LYS A 24 -18.55 -13.80 -10.16
N ARG A 25 -18.08 -12.98 -9.21
CA ARG A 25 -17.22 -11.84 -9.47
C ARG A 25 -15.82 -12.04 -8.88
N ALA A 26 -14.81 -11.48 -9.52
CA ALA A 26 -13.46 -11.43 -8.97
C ALA A 26 -13.45 -10.61 -7.66
N PHE A 27 -12.86 -11.17 -6.60
CA PHE A 27 -12.80 -10.49 -5.30
C PHE A 27 -11.57 -9.59 -5.21
N VAL A 28 -11.77 -8.32 -4.91
CA VAL A 28 -10.73 -7.29 -4.80
C VAL A 28 -10.86 -6.55 -3.47
N ILE A 29 -9.73 -6.36 -2.79
CA ILE A 29 -9.62 -5.40 -1.67
C ILE A 29 -9.11 -4.10 -2.29
N SER A 30 -10.02 -3.20 -2.64
CA SER A 30 -9.69 -1.98 -3.38
C SER A 30 -9.07 -0.88 -2.53
N GLU A 31 -9.15 -1.01 -1.19
CA GLU A 31 -8.40 -0.18 -0.27
C GLU A 31 -8.09 -0.95 1.02
N TYR A 32 -6.82 -0.88 1.48
CA TYR A 32 -6.40 -1.45 2.75
C TYR A 32 -5.08 -0.81 3.21
N GLY A 33 -4.72 -1.04 4.48
CA GLY A 33 -3.50 -0.53 5.10
C GLY A 33 -3.75 0.80 5.81
N GLY A 34 -3.44 1.91 5.16
CA GLY A 34 -3.58 3.24 5.76
C GLY A 34 -2.64 3.44 6.96
N TYR A 35 -1.49 2.76 6.98
CA TYR A 35 -0.50 2.85 8.05
C TYR A 35 0.22 4.19 7.97
N ALA A 36 0.08 5.00 9.02
CA ALA A 36 0.55 6.37 9.05
C ALA A 36 1.87 6.48 9.82
N CYS A 37 2.82 7.21 9.25
CA CYS A 37 4.05 7.61 9.92
C CYS A 37 4.36 9.06 9.50
N HIS A 38 4.32 9.97 10.48
CA HIS A 38 4.68 11.37 10.27
C HIS A 38 6.20 11.52 10.22
N ILE A 39 6.68 12.32 9.27
CA ILE A 39 8.10 12.68 9.15
C ILE A 39 8.22 14.19 9.29
N ASP A 40 8.88 14.63 10.34
CA ASP A 40 9.07 16.06 10.63
C ASP A 40 9.72 16.80 9.48
N GLY A 41 9.17 17.96 9.14
CA GLY A 41 9.65 18.79 8.05
C GLY A 41 9.32 18.30 6.63
N HIS A 42 8.61 17.16 6.49
CA HIS A 42 8.25 16.56 5.20
C HIS A 42 6.75 16.34 5.02
N SER A 43 5.94 16.81 5.98
CA SER A 43 4.47 16.77 5.92
C SER A 43 3.91 18.15 5.59
N SER A 44 2.71 18.20 5.00
CA SER A 44 2.06 19.46 4.64
C SER A 44 1.45 20.18 5.84
N VAL A 45 1.13 19.44 6.90
CA VAL A 45 0.47 19.95 8.12
C VAL A 45 0.93 19.17 9.33
N ASP A 46 0.78 19.78 10.52
CA ASP A 46 1.12 19.13 11.80
C ASP A 46 0.03 18.16 12.29
N ARG A 47 -1.21 18.36 11.83
CA ARG A 47 -2.31 17.48 12.19
C ARG A 47 -2.24 16.19 11.37
N ILE A 48 -2.16 15.06 12.07
CA ILE A 48 -2.00 13.75 11.48
C ILE A 48 -3.32 13.00 11.46
N TYR A 49 -3.71 12.51 10.30
CA TYR A 49 -4.74 11.51 10.11
C TYR A 49 -4.16 10.18 9.63
N GLY A 50 -4.70 9.06 10.11
CA GLY A 50 -4.30 7.72 9.71
C GLY A 50 -5.02 6.67 10.55
N TYR A 51 -5.21 5.49 9.98
CA TYR A 51 -5.95 4.41 10.64
C TYR A 51 -5.13 3.72 11.71
N GLN A 52 -3.85 3.51 11.47
CA GLN A 52 -2.89 2.95 12.41
C GLN A 52 -1.60 3.76 12.34
N LYS A 53 -1.13 4.27 13.48
CA LYS A 53 -0.02 5.23 13.55
C LYS A 53 1.23 4.54 14.08
N TYR A 54 2.37 4.88 13.49
CA TYR A 54 3.71 4.42 13.87
C TYR A 54 4.60 5.63 14.10
N ASP A 55 5.47 5.54 15.10
CA ASP A 55 6.37 6.64 15.46
C ASP A 55 7.60 6.68 14.55
N THR A 56 7.98 5.54 13.95
CA THR A 56 9.13 5.45 13.07
C THR A 56 8.80 4.78 11.73
N PRO A 57 9.52 5.12 10.65
CA PRO A 57 9.43 4.41 9.37
C PRO A 57 9.73 2.92 9.49
N GLU A 58 10.66 2.55 10.37
CA GLU A 58 11.07 1.16 10.61
C GLU A 58 9.92 0.34 11.19
N ASP A 59 9.21 0.89 12.19
CA ASP A 59 8.05 0.24 12.80
C ASP A 59 6.91 0.09 11.79
N MET A 60 6.64 1.14 11.01
CA MET A 60 5.66 1.08 9.93
C MET A 60 6.04 0.01 8.89
N ALA A 61 7.30 -0.05 8.47
CA ALA A 61 7.78 -1.04 7.52
C ALA A 61 7.67 -2.47 8.06
N ALA A 62 8.01 -2.69 9.34
CA ALA A 62 7.86 -3.98 10.00
C ALA A 62 6.38 -4.41 10.03
N ALA A 63 5.49 -3.51 10.38
CA ALA A 63 4.04 -3.76 10.39
C ALA A 63 3.49 -4.05 8.99
N LEU A 64 3.94 -3.33 7.97
CA LEU A 64 3.60 -3.61 6.57
C LEU A 64 4.05 -4.99 6.13
N LYS A 65 5.28 -5.38 6.48
CA LYS A 65 5.78 -6.73 6.21
C LYS A 65 4.88 -7.81 6.83
N GLN A 66 4.41 -7.60 8.08
CA GLN A 66 3.46 -8.51 8.73
C GLN A 66 2.10 -8.52 8.03
N LEU A 67 1.56 -7.36 7.67
CA LEU A 67 0.29 -7.24 6.94
C LEU A 67 0.33 -8.07 5.65
N PHE A 68 1.40 -7.96 4.88
CA PHE A 68 1.54 -8.71 3.63
C PHE A 68 1.75 -10.20 3.86
N SER A 69 2.76 -10.55 4.65
CA SER A 69 3.14 -11.97 4.80
C SER A 69 2.09 -12.80 5.56
N LYS A 70 1.42 -12.19 6.54
CA LYS A 70 0.48 -12.90 7.41
C LYS A 70 -0.98 -12.75 7.03
N GLN A 71 -1.33 -11.66 6.36
CA GLN A 71 -2.73 -11.40 6.02
C GLN A 71 -2.99 -11.43 4.51
N LEU A 72 -2.24 -10.67 3.70
CA LEU A 72 -2.56 -10.50 2.29
C LEU A 72 -2.19 -11.73 1.45
N PHE A 73 -0.93 -12.16 1.49
CA PHE A 73 -0.45 -13.25 0.62
C PHE A 73 -1.19 -14.58 0.83
N PRO A 74 -1.56 -14.97 2.07
CA PRO A 74 -2.39 -16.17 2.27
C PRO A 74 -3.78 -16.09 1.63
N LEU A 75 -4.27 -14.90 1.28
CA LEU A 75 -5.58 -14.74 0.66
C LEU A 75 -5.56 -15.02 -0.84
N ILE A 76 -4.39 -15.00 -1.48
CA ILE A 76 -4.26 -15.30 -2.91
C ILE A 76 -4.79 -16.71 -3.19
N SER A 77 -4.36 -17.71 -2.42
CA SER A 77 -4.85 -19.09 -2.54
C SER A 77 -6.33 -19.25 -2.17
N LYS A 78 -6.92 -18.26 -1.48
CA LYS A 78 -8.34 -18.23 -1.11
C LYS A 78 -9.21 -17.47 -2.10
N GLY A 79 -8.65 -17.04 -3.24
CA GLY A 79 -9.39 -16.38 -4.32
C GLY A 79 -9.32 -14.84 -4.29
N LEU A 80 -8.35 -14.24 -3.59
CA LEU A 80 -8.06 -12.81 -3.75
C LEU A 80 -7.51 -12.57 -5.16
N SER A 81 -8.21 -11.75 -5.94
CA SER A 81 -7.86 -11.44 -7.33
C SER A 81 -7.07 -10.14 -7.47
N GLY A 82 -7.16 -9.25 -6.49
CA GLY A 82 -6.41 -8.01 -6.49
C GLY A 82 -6.49 -7.26 -5.16
N ALA A 83 -5.50 -6.42 -4.90
CA ALA A 83 -5.48 -5.59 -3.71
C ALA A 83 -4.76 -4.25 -4.00
N VAL A 84 -5.30 -3.14 -3.49
CA VAL A 84 -4.75 -1.79 -3.64
C VAL A 84 -4.40 -1.24 -2.27
N TYR A 85 -3.12 -1.02 -2.04
CA TYR A 85 -2.65 -0.42 -0.79
C TYR A 85 -2.90 1.09 -0.77
N THR A 86 -3.38 1.59 0.34
CA THR A 86 -3.57 3.02 0.61
C THR A 86 -2.47 3.52 1.55
N GLN A 87 -1.47 4.34 1.05
CA GLN A 87 -1.35 4.82 -0.30
C GLN A 87 0.12 5.03 -0.70
N ILE A 88 0.40 5.49 -1.94
CA ILE A 88 1.79 5.67 -2.42
C ILE A 88 2.44 6.88 -1.77
N SER A 89 1.75 8.02 -1.67
CA SER A 89 2.32 9.24 -1.07
C SER A 89 1.36 9.87 -0.09
N ASP A 90 1.90 10.60 0.89
CA ASP A 90 1.12 11.43 1.78
C ASP A 90 0.29 12.46 1.01
N VAL A 91 -0.91 12.73 1.50
CA VAL A 91 -1.85 13.74 0.97
C VAL A 91 -2.40 14.53 2.13
N GLU A 92 -2.08 15.83 2.19
CA GLU A 92 -2.52 16.73 3.27
C GLU A 92 -2.23 16.16 4.67
N GLU A 93 -3.28 15.95 5.51
CA GLU A 93 -3.16 15.35 6.84
C GLU A 93 -3.02 13.81 6.83
N GLU A 94 -3.25 13.17 5.71
CA GLU A 94 -3.06 11.73 5.57
C GLU A 94 -1.59 11.39 5.35
N VAL A 95 -0.90 11.04 6.43
CA VAL A 95 0.52 10.65 6.43
C VAL A 95 0.71 9.14 6.32
N ASN A 96 -0.16 8.48 5.60
CA ASN A 96 -0.18 7.02 5.38
C ASN A 96 0.45 6.61 4.03
N GLY A 97 1.11 7.53 3.36
CA GLY A 97 1.89 7.25 2.16
C GLY A 97 3.17 6.46 2.46
N LEU A 98 3.65 5.73 1.46
CA LEU A 98 4.99 5.11 1.48
C LEU A 98 6.09 6.14 1.18
N VAL A 99 5.69 7.32 0.68
CA VAL A 99 6.55 8.47 0.37
C VAL A 99 5.96 9.70 1.02
N THR A 100 6.80 10.61 1.53
CA THR A 100 6.35 11.85 2.16
C THR A 100 5.62 12.78 1.20
N TYR A 101 4.89 13.77 1.74
CA TYR A 101 4.12 14.75 0.97
C TYR A 101 4.97 15.48 -0.09
N ASP A 102 6.19 15.87 0.27
CA ASP A 102 7.14 16.53 -0.62
C ASP A 102 7.92 15.59 -1.55
N ARG A 103 7.69 14.27 -1.49
CA ARG A 103 8.34 13.18 -2.26
C ARG A 103 9.84 13.03 -2.00
N ARG A 104 10.38 13.58 -0.94
CA ARG A 104 11.81 13.52 -0.64
C ARG A 104 12.23 12.29 0.16
N ILE A 105 11.34 11.74 0.97
CA ILE A 105 11.63 10.59 1.83
C ILE A 105 10.76 9.41 1.41
N VAL A 106 11.41 8.28 1.13
CA VAL A 106 10.76 6.97 1.03
C VAL A 106 10.76 6.36 2.44
N LYS A 107 9.59 6.10 3.00
CA LYS A 107 9.42 5.59 4.37
C LYS A 107 9.72 4.09 4.49
N LEU A 108 10.04 3.41 3.41
CA LEU A 108 10.40 2.00 3.41
C LEU A 108 11.90 1.81 3.24
N PRO A 109 12.55 0.93 4.03
CA PRO A 109 13.95 0.62 3.84
C PRO A 109 14.20 -0.06 2.48
N VAL A 110 15.39 0.15 1.93
CA VAL A 110 15.85 -0.54 0.71
C VAL A 110 15.76 -2.06 0.91
N GLY A 111 15.18 -2.77 -0.06
CA GLY A 111 14.97 -4.22 0.02
C GLY A 111 13.71 -4.65 0.78
N HIS A 112 12.85 -3.70 1.19
CA HIS A 112 11.52 -4.06 1.69
C HIS A 112 10.73 -4.81 0.59
N PRO A 113 9.89 -5.82 0.94
CA PRO A 113 9.14 -6.63 -0.05
C PRO A 113 8.22 -5.83 -0.99
N PHE A 114 7.97 -4.55 -0.67
CA PHE A 114 7.31 -3.59 -1.55
C PHE A 114 8.27 -2.83 -2.48
N ALA A 115 9.53 -2.76 -2.16
CA ALA A 115 10.50 -2.47 -3.18
C ALA A 115 10.41 -3.63 -4.17
N ALA A 116 9.93 -3.35 -5.39
CA ALA A 116 9.66 -4.36 -6.40
C ALA A 116 10.78 -5.42 -6.41
N PRO A 117 10.45 -6.72 -6.51
CA PRO A 117 11.48 -7.72 -6.74
C PRO A 117 12.35 -7.21 -7.87
N SER A 118 13.65 -7.32 -7.76
CA SER A 118 14.62 -6.86 -8.76
C SER A 118 14.35 -7.37 -10.18
N SER A 119 13.49 -8.39 -10.32
CA SER A 119 12.97 -8.89 -11.59
C SER A 119 11.96 -7.98 -12.31
N PHE A 120 11.41 -6.96 -11.64
CA PHE A 120 10.54 -5.95 -12.25
C PHE A 120 11.22 -4.60 -12.50
N ALA A 121 12.43 -4.42 -12.00
CA ALA A 121 13.28 -3.32 -12.40
C ALA A 121 13.90 -3.65 -13.76
N ALA A 122 13.12 -3.60 -14.83
CA ALA A 122 13.71 -3.41 -16.15
C ALA A 122 14.51 -2.11 -16.10
N PRO A 123 15.81 -2.12 -16.43
CA PRO A 123 16.56 -0.88 -16.49
C PRO A 123 15.87 0.01 -17.52
N TYR A 124 15.43 1.18 -17.09
CA TYR A 124 14.98 2.21 -18.00
C TYR A 124 16.22 2.64 -18.79
N SER A 125 16.48 1.97 -19.89
CA SER A 125 17.49 2.40 -20.85
C SER A 125 16.96 3.69 -21.46
N HIS A 126 17.55 4.81 -21.08
CA HIS A 126 17.45 6.02 -21.88
C HIS A 126 17.95 5.66 -23.29
N GLY A 127 17.02 5.46 -24.20
CA GLY A 127 17.34 5.30 -25.61
C GLY A 127 18.11 6.55 -26.04
N ASN A 128 19.36 6.36 -26.42
CA ASN A 128 20.09 7.36 -27.16
C ASN A 128 19.26 7.74 -28.38
N LYS A 129 18.85 8.99 -28.46
CA LYS A 129 18.35 9.54 -29.73
C LYS A 129 19.51 9.46 -30.72
N PRO A 130 19.32 8.88 -31.91
CA PRO A 130 20.30 9.06 -32.98
C PRO A 130 20.32 10.55 -33.38
N GLU A 131 21.50 11.06 -33.62
CA GLU A 131 21.74 12.38 -34.19
C GLU A 131 21.11 12.55 -35.57
#